data_5b0c464e38c22f06cacec30fd2e3b532
#
_entry.id   5b0c464e38c22f06cacec30fd2e3b532
#
_cell.length_a   1.000
_cell.length_b   1.000
_cell.length_c   1.000
_cell.angle_alpha   90.00
_cell.angle_beta   90.00
_cell.angle_gamma   90.00
#
_symmetry.space_group_name_H-M   'P 1'
#
loop_
_entity.id
_entity.type
_entity.pdbx_description
1 polymer ?
#
loop_
_entity_poly.entity_id
_entity_poly.type
_entity_poly.pdbx_seq_one_letter_code
_entity_poly.pdbx_strand_id
1 'polypeptide(L)'
;MEFLPITRREMLDRGWDACDFVYIIGDAYVDHPSFGHAIISRVLESHGYNVGIISQPDWKNPKSIDVFGRPRLGFLVSGGNMDSMVNHYSVTKHHRKTDAFTPGGIMGKRPDYATTVYCNLIRQTYKDVPILIGGIEASLRRLGHYDYWSDTMKRSILLDSQADLLMYGMGEKTIVEVADALNSGLDVKDITYIDGTVFKTKAPDDSLPTITLPSFAEIKADRRRYAESFKIQYANCDPFTAKRLAEPYDNFFVVQNPPQKPLTTAEMDAVYDLPYMRAYHPSYEKAGGVPAIEEVKFSLVSNRGCFGACSFCALTFHQGRIVQTRSHESILREAEIMVKDKDFKGYIHDVGGPTANFRHPACEKQLSKGACGGRQCLYPTPCKNMNADHSDYVALLRKLRKLPGVKKVFVRSGIRFDYLLADKKDTFFRELVQYHISGQLKVAPEHVSDAVLARMGKPRNAVYNQFVEEYFALNRQYGMNQYLVPYLMSSHPGSTLKEAVELAEYIRDMGYNPEQVQDFYPTPSTLSTVMYCTGLDPRTMERVYVPTDPHEKAMQRALIQYRDPKNYALVREALVKAHREDLIGSGAKCLIRSAPPRPVRKKPGQASGKRKPSK
;
A
#
# COMPACT_ATOMS: atom_id res chain seq x y z
N MET A 1 -26.21 15.53 3.50
CA MET A 1 -24.88 15.16 2.98
C MET A 1 -24.98 15.13 1.45
N GLU A 2 -24.02 15.71 0.77
CA GLU A 2 -23.97 15.77 -0.69
C GLU A 2 -22.55 15.47 -1.16
N PHE A 3 -22.42 14.95 -2.39
CA PHE A 3 -21.12 14.82 -3.03
C PHE A 3 -20.49 16.18 -3.27
N LEU A 4 -19.17 16.28 -3.23
CA LEU A 4 -18.49 17.48 -3.72
C LEU A 4 -18.71 17.64 -5.22
N PRO A 5 -18.72 18.88 -5.75
CA PRO A 5 -19.05 19.12 -7.14
C PRO A 5 -18.02 18.51 -8.10
N ILE A 6 -18.52 17.89 -9.16
CA ILE A 6 -17.73 17.37 -10.29
C ILE A 6 -17.99 18.14 -11.58
N THR A 7 -18.94 19.09 -11.55
CA THR A 7 -19.30 19.96 -12.68
C THR A 7 -19.38 21.42 -12.24
N ARG A 8 -19.18 22.34 -13.20
CA ARG A 8 -19.35 23.78 -12.95
C ARG A 8 -20.75 24.13 -12.46
N ARG A 9 -21.78 23.43 -12.96
CA ARG A 9 -23.15 23.63 -12.53
C ARG A 9 -23.34 23.31 -11.05
N GLU A 10 -22.88 22.14 -10.60
CA GLU A 10 -22.94 21.75 -9.18
C GLU A 10 -22.18 22.72 -8.27
N MET A 11 -21.06 23.29 -8.76
CA MET A 11 -20.34 24.35 -8.06
C MET A 11 -21.20 25.61 -7.89
N LEU A 12 -21.83 26.08 -8.97
CA LEU A 12 -22.70 27.25 -8.96
C LEU A 12 -23.97 27.03 -8.13
N ASP A 13 -24.57 25.81 -8.18
CA ASP A 13 -25.73 25.43 -7.37
C ASP A 13 -25.43 25.49 -5.85
N ARG A 14 -24.16 25.39 -5.45
CA ARG A 14 -23.68 25.63 -4.07
C ARG A 14 -23.43 27.10 -3.74
N GLY A 15 -23.64 28.00 -4.69
CA GLY A 15 -23.38 29.43 -4.53
C GLY A 15 -21.89 29.79 -4.61
N TRP A 16 -21.04 28.95 -5.19
CA TRP A 16 -19.61 29.22 -5.32
C TRP A 16 -19.31 29.82 -6.69
N ASP A 17 -18.66 30.98 -6.71
CA ASP A 17 -18.19 31.61 -7.95
C ASP A 17 -16.95 30.92 -8.52
N ALA A 18 -16.12 30.36 -7.64
CA ALA A 18 -14.90 29.60 -7.97
C ALA A 18 -14.60 28.56 -6.88
N CYS A 19 -13.83 27.55 -7.24
CA CYS A 19 -13.20 26.65 -6.26
C CYS A 19 -11.93 27.29 -5.69
N ASP A 20 -11.66 27.05 -4.42
CA ASP A 20 -10.35 27.32 -3.83
C ASP A 20 -9.32 26.34 -4.35
N PHE A 21 -9.69 25.07 -4.35
CA PHE A 21 -8.89 23.99 -4.92
C PHE A 21 -9.70 23.19 -5.94
N VAL A 22 -9.01 22.78 -7.01
CA VAL A 22 -9.52 21.76 -7.93
C VAL A 22 -8.65 20.52 -7.79
N TYR A 23 -9.26 19.40 -7.38
CA TYR A 23 -8.55 18.16 -7.16
C TYR A 23 -8.68 17.22 -8.36
N ILE A 24 -7.57 16.96 -9.04
CA ILE A 24 -7.49 16.01 -10.16
C ILE A 24 -7.01 14.67 -9.64
N ILE A 25 -7.80 13.63 -9.87
CA ILE A 25 -7.55 12.27 -9.34
C ILE A 25 -7.52 11.22 -10.44
N GLY A 26 -6.64 10.23 -10.27
CA GLY A 26 -6.53 9.08 -11.18
C GLY A 26 -7.62 8.03 -11.01
N ASP A 27 -8.34 8.03 -9.90
CA ASP A 27 -9.47 7.14 -9.62
C ASP A 27 -10.80 7.78 -10.02
N ALA A 28 -11.86 6.98 -10.19
CA ALA A 28 -13.22 7.47 -10.15
C ALA A 28 -13.54 8.09 -8.78
N TYR A 29 -14.42 9.08 -8.73
CA TYR A 29 -14.78 9.72 -7.48
C TYR A 29 -15.64 8.81 -6.59
N VAL A 30 -15.02 8.32 -5.54
CA VAL A 30 -15.66 7.57 -4.46
C VAL A 30 -15.50 8.37 -3.18
N ASP A 31 -16.59 8.87 -2.61
CA ASP A 31 -16.59 9.66 -1.39
C ASP A 31 -16.69 8.74 -0.16
N HIS A 32 -15.56 8.12 0.18
CA HIS A 32 -15.46 7.15 1.27
C HIS A 32 -14.12 7.33 2.02
N PRO A 33 -14.07 7.18 3.36
CA PRO A 33 -12.85 7.39 4.16
C PRO A 33 -11.72 6.38 3.92
N SER A 34 -11.91 5.42 3.03
CA SER A 34 -10.84 4.54 2.52
C SER A 34 -10.14 5.09 1.27
N PHE A 35 -10.56 6.26 0.77
CA PHE A 35 -9.99 6.89 -0.42
C PHE A 35 -9.31 8.20 -0.03
N GLY A 36 -8.03 8.31 -0.36
CA GLY A 36 -7.22 9.48 0.01
C GLY A 36 -7.78 10.80 -0.51
N HIS A 37 -8.30 10.82 -1.73
CA HIS A 37 -8.91 12.03 -2.30
C HIS A 37 -10.18 12.47 -1.54
N ALA A 38 -11.00 11.53 -1.09
CA ALA A 38 -12.18 11.86 -0.30
C ALA A 38 -11.78 12.46 1.05
N ILE A 39 -10.77 11.86 1.71
CA ILE A 39 -10.27 12.38 2.99
C ILE A 39 -9.76 13.80 2.83
N ILE A 40 -8.84 14.05 1.91
CA ILE A 40 -8.22 15.36 1.71
C ILE A 40 -9.27 16.42 1.33
N SER A 41 -10.20 16.08 0.43
CA SER A 41 -11.26 17.00 0.01
C SER A 41 -12.21 17.34 1.16
N ARG A 42 -12.64 16.34 1.95
CA ARG A 42 -13.53 16.56 3.09
C ARG A 42 -12.84 17.30 4.24
N VAL A 43 -11.54 17.06 4.46
CA VAL A 43 -10.75 17.84 5.42
C VAL A 43 -10.70 19.30 4.99
N LEU A 44 -10.42 19.60 3.74
CA LEU A 44 -10.43 20.99 3.23
C LEU A 44 -11.81 21.63 3.34
N GLU A 45 -12.87 20.92 2.95
CA GLU A 45 -14.26 21.40 3.08
C GLU A 45 -14.59 21.75 4.54
N SER A 46 -14.16 20.91 5.50
CA SER A 46 -14.40 21.16 6.94
C SER A 46 -13.65 22.38 7.49
N HIS A 47 -12.62 22.85 6.77
CA HIS A 47 -11.88 24.08 7.08
C HIS A 47 -12.37 25.28 6.24
N GLY A 48 -13.51 25.14 5.53
CA GLY A 48 -14.14 26.24 4.81
C GLY A 48 -13.61 26.47 3.40
N TYR A 49 -12.84 25.54 2.84
CA TYR A 49 -12.35 25.63 1.46
C TYR A 49 -13.31 24.97 0.46
N ASN A 50 -13.56 25.64 -0.66
CA ASN A 50 -14.36 25.14 -1.75
C ASN A 50 -13.54 24.20 -2.64
N VAL A 51 -13.90 22.91 -2.71
CA VAL A 51 -13.16 21.91 -3.45
C VAL A 51 -13.99 21.30 -4.57
N GLY A 52 -13.53 21.42 -5.81
CA GLY A 52 -14.10 20.72 -6.98
C GLY A 52 -13.28 19.48 -7.33
N ILE A 53 -13.94 18.39 -7.75
CA ILE A 53 -13.28 17.12 -8.09
C ILE A 53 -13.32 16.90 -9.60
N ILE A 54 -12.16 16.68 -10.21
CA ILE A 54 -12.02 16.19 -11.60
C ILE A 54 -11.44 14.78 -11.55
N SER A 55 -12.28 13.82 -11.82
CA SER A 55 -11.94 12.41 -11.76
C SER A 55 -11.61 11.88 -13.15
N GLN A 56 -10.44 11.27 -13.31
CA GLN A 56 -10.00 10.64 -14.56
C GLN A 56 -10.23 11.53 -15.80
N PRO A 57 -9.68 12.77 -15.82
CA PRO A 57 -9.81 13.63 -17.00
C PRO A 57 -9.26 12.93 -18.24
N ASP A 58 -9.77 13.28 -19.42
CA ASP A 58 -9.23 12.79 -20.68
C ASP A 58 -7.81 13.34 -20.88
N TRP A 59 -6.82 12.52 -20.53
CA TRP A 59 -5.41 12.89 -20.55
C TRP A 59 -4.85 13.20 -21.96
N LYS A 60 -5.66 12.96 -23.01
CA LYS A 60 -5.34 13.35 -24.39
C LYS A 60 -5.90 14.73 -24.75
N ASN A 61 -6.72 15.31 -23.89
CA ASN A 61 -7.39 16.59 -24.12
C ASN A 61 -7.11 17.57 -22.98
N PRO A 62 -6.24 18.59 -23.16
CA PRO A 62 -5.95 19.56 -22.11
C PRO A 62 -7.16 20.33 -21.58
N LYS A 63 -8.23 20.48 -22.37
CA LYS A 63 -9.46 21.14 -21.92
C LYS A 63 -10.24 20.31 -20.87
N SER A 64 -9.92 19.04 -20.71
CA SER A 64 -10.61 18.17 -19.75
C SER A 64 -10.36 18.54 -18.30
N ILE A 65 -9.33 19.35 -18.02
CA ILE A 65 -9.02 19.83 -16.67
C ILE A 65 -9.62 21.22 -16.39
N ASP A 66 -10.27 21.85 -17.34
CA ASP A 66 -10.81 23.20 -17.22
C ASP A 66 -12.34 23.20 -16.90
N VAL A 67 -12.78 22.23 -16.11
CA VAL A 67 -14.21 22.06 -15.76
C VAL A 67 -14.72 23.21 -14.89
N PHE A 68 -13.92 23.64 -13.92
CA PHE A 68 -14.28 24.66 -12.92
C PHE A 68 -13.71 26.05 -13.22
N GLY A 69 -12.86 26.15 -14.25
CA GLY A 69 -12.04 27.34 -14.46
C GLY A 69 -10.82 27.38 -13.52
N ARG A 70 -10.20 28.55 -13.42
CA ARG A 70 -9.01 28.76 -12.60
C ARG A 70 -9.35 28.70 -11.11
N PRO A 71 -8.75 27.78 -10.32
CA PRO A 71 -8.92 27.77 -8.89
C PRO A 71 -8.22 28.98 -8.23
N ARG A 72 -8.73 29.40 -7.06
CA ARG A 72 -8.19 30.55 -6.33
C ARG A 72 -6.81 30.26 -5.72
N LEU A 73 -6.61 29.07 -5.14
CA LEU A 73 -5.39 28.70 -4.41
C LEU A 73 -4.52 27.69 -5.18
N GLY A 74 -5.10 26.74 -5.90
CA GLY A 74 -4.30 25.82 -6.68
C GLY A 74 -5.00 24.53 -7.11
N PHE A 75 -4.25 23.73 -7.85
CA PHE A 75 -4.64 22.35 -8.19
C PHE A 75 -4.02 21.37 -7.21
N LEU A 76 -4.81 20.40 -6.75
CA LEU A 76 -4.33 19.19 -6.08
C LEU A 76 -4.28 18.07 -7.10
N VAL A 77 -3.24 17.24 -7.07
CA VAL A 77 -3.10 16.13 -8.04
C VAL A 77 -2.62 14.86 -7.34
N SER A 78 -3.29 13.75 -7.60
CA SER A 78 -2.83 12.42 -7.18
C SER A 78 -3.10 11.35 -8.24
N GLY A 79 -2.25 10.32 -8.27
CA GLY A 79 -2.42 9.16 -9.15
C GLY A 79 -3.60 8.24 -8.76
N GLY A 80 -4.20 8.44 -7.59
CA GLY A 80 -5.27 7.61 -7.03
C GLY A 80 -4.85 6.85 -5.76
N ASN A 81 -5.68 5.91 -5.34
CA ASN A 81 -5.42 5.05 -4.16
C ASN A 81 -4.24 4.10 -4.36
N MET A 82 -3.93 3.77 -5.59
CA MET A 82 -2.76 2.98 -5.97
C MET A 82 -1.84 3.81 -6.87
N ASP A 83 -0.56 3.47 -6.82
CA ASP A 83 0.40 3.91 -7.83
C ASP A 83 -0.08 3.49 -9.23
N SER A 84 -0.08 4.41 -10.20
CA SER A 84 -0.62 4.16 -11.54
C SER A 84 0.09 3.01 -12.25
N MET A 85 1.42 2.92 -12.11
CA MET A 85 2.20 1.86 -12.75
C MET A 85 1.95 0.50 -12.09
N VAL A 86 1.85 0.44 -10.76
CA VAL A 86 1.48 -0.78 -10.01
C VAL A 86 0.06 -1.23 -10.37
N ASN A 87 -0.86 -0.30 -10.57
CA ASN A 87 -2.22 -0.60 -10.96
C ASN A 87 -2.34 -1.14 -12.39
N HIS A 88 -1.55 -0.59 -13.32
CA HIS A 88 -1.65 -0.94 -14.73
C HIS A 88 -0.89 -2.20 -15.12
N TYR A 89 0.22 -2.51 -14.44
CA TYR A 89 1.12 -3.57 -14.87
C TYR A 89 1.24 -4.68 -13.83
N SER A 90 1.44 -5.90 -14.32
CA SER A 90 1.96 -7.00 -13.50
C SER A 90 3.47 -6.82 -13.29
N VAL A 91 4.07 -7.63 -12.42
CA VAL A 91 5.53 -7.65 -12.22
C VAL A 91 6.29 -8.05 -13.50
N THR A 92 5.67 -8.79 -14.41
CA THR A 92 6.23 -9.14 -15.73
C THR A 92 5.99 -8.06 -16.79
N LYS A 93 5.60 -6.85 -16.36
CA LYS A 93 5.32 -5.67 -17.20
C LYS A 93 4.20 -5.88 -18.23
N HIS A 94 3.32 -6.87 -18.02
CA HIS A 94 2.12 -7.02 -18.84
C HIS A 94 0.99 -6.15 -18.31
N HIS A 95 0.27 -5.49 -19.21
CA HIS A 95 -0.92 -4.73 -18.87
C HIS A 95 -1.97 -5.61 -18.19
N ARG A 96 -2.55 -5.11 -17.10
CA ARG A 96 -3.74 -5.69 -16.48
C ARG A 96 -4.96 -5.45 -17.38
N LYS A 97 -5.95 -6.31 -17.26
CA LYS A 97 -7.18 -6.22 -18.08
C LYS A 97 -8.26 -5.37 -17.46
N THR A 98 -8.19 -5.12 -16.16
CA THR A 98 -9.22 -4.40 -15.39
C THR A 98 -8.57 -3.43 -14.41
N ASP A 99 -9.26 -2.32 -14.16
CA ASP A 99 -8.93 -1.34 -13.12
C ASP A 99 -10.15 -1.18 -12.20
N ALA A 100 -10.06 -1.72 -10.98
CA ALA A 100 -11.16 -1.67 -10.02
C ALA A 100 -11.55 -0.24 -9.59
N PHE A 101 -10.67 0.73 -9.77
CA PHE A 101 -10.88 2.13 -9.42
C PHE A 101 -11.48 2.96 -10.56
N THR A 102 -11.88 2.32 -11.65
CA THR A 102 -12.48 2.97 -12.83
C THR A 102 -13.94 2.53 -12.97
N PRO A 103 -14.85 3.39 -13.49
CA PRO A 103 -16.22 3.01 -13.71
C PRO A 103 -16.34 1.77 -14.60
N GLY A 104 -17.09 0.77 -14.15
CA GLY A 104 -17.24 -0.54 -14.82
C GLY A 104 -15.97 -1.40 -14.84
N GLY A 105 -14.93 -1.04 -14.09
CA GLY A 105 -13.67 -1.77 -14.07
C GLY A 105 -12.83 -1.67 -15.37
N ILE A 106 -13.09 -0.66 -16.20
CA ILE A 106 -12.49 -0.53 -17.54
C ILE A 106 -11.05 0.01 -17.43
N MET A 107 -10.08 -0.76 -17.95
CA MET A 107 -8.68 -0.32 -18.03
C MET A 107 -8.47 0.79 -19.08
N GLY A 108 -7.50 1.70 -18.81
CA GLY A 108 -7.04 2.71 -19.76
C GLY A 108 -7.66 4.11 -19.61
N LYS A 109 -8.49 4.33 -18.58
CA LYS A 109 -8.97 5.67 -18.23
C LYS A 109 -7.88 6.52 -17.57
N ARG A 110 -7.08 5.91 -16.72
CA ARG A 110 -5.92 6.53 -16.07
C ARG A 110 -4.71 6.41 -16.98
N PRO A 111 -3.86 7.44 -17.14
CA PRO A 111 -2.58 7.31 -17.86
C PRO A 111 -1.51 6.62 -17.01
N ASP A 112 -0.47 6.13 -17.65
CA ASP A 112 0.78 5.78 -16.97
C ASP A 112 1.40 7.03 -16.34
N TYR A 113 2.04 6.89 -15.17
CA TYR A 113 2.59 8.03 -14.41
C TYR A 113 1.57 9.16 -14.25
N ALA A 114 0.37 8.81 -13.80
CA ALA A 114 -0.82 9.65 -13.82
C ALA A 114 -0.58 11.03 -13.20
N THR A 115 0.10 11.11 -12.07
CA THR A 115 0.40 12.39 -11.39
C THR A 115 1.19 13.32 -12.32
N THR A 116 2.22 12.81 -12.99
CA THR A 116 3.04 13.61 -13.92
C THR A 116 2.24 14.06 -15.14
N VAL A 117 1.45 13.16 -15.73
CA VAL A 117 0.65 13.48 -16.91
C VAL A 117 -0.40 14.54 -16.59
N TYR A 118 -1.11 14.42 -15.49
CA TYR A 118 -2.12 15.41 -15.09
C TYR A 118 -1.52 16.79 -14.79
N CYS A 119 -0.38 16.85 -14.12
CA CYS A 119 0.33 18.11 -13.90
C CYS A 119 0.73 18.79 -15.23
N ASN A 120 1.22 18.00 -16.21
CA ASN A 120 1.56 18.53 -17.52
C ASN A 120 0.34 19.07 -18.27
N LEU A 121 -0.84 18.44 -18.15
CA LEU A 121 -2.09 18.99 -18.68
C LEU A 121 -2.45 20.32 -18.03
N ILE A 122 -2.28 20.45 -16.71
CA ILE A 122 -2.53 21.70 -16.00
C ILE A 122 -1.59 22.78 -16.52
N ARG A 123 -0.30 22.52 -16.65
CA ARG A 123 0.69 23.50 -17.16
C ARG A 123 0.44 23.94 -18.61
N GLN A 124 -0.17 23.10 -19.44
CA GLN A 124 -0.58 23.47 -20.78
C GLN A 124 -1.73 24.51 -20.77
N THR A 125 -2.63 24.41 -19.80
CA THR A 125 -3.78 25.30 -19.67
C THR A 125 -3.50 26.49 -18.75
N TYR A 126 -2.86 26.26 -17.60
CA TYR A 126 -2.58 27.25 -16.56
C TYR A 126 -1.09 27.25 -16.22
N LYS A 127 -0.35 28.24 -16.68
CA LYS A 127 1.12 28.29 -16.53
C LYS A 127 1.58 28.65 -15.13
N ASP A 128 0.79 29.43 -14.39
CA ASP A 128 1.17 30.15 -13.16
C ASP A 128 0.32 29.76 -11.92
N VAL A 129 -0.62 28.81 -12.05
CA VAL A 129 -1.41 28.34 -10.92
C VAL A 129 -0.60 27.32 -10.10
N PRO A 130 -0.60 27.40 -8.75
CA PRO A 130 0.07 26.42 -7.93
C PRO A 130 -0.43 25.00 -8.19
N ILE A 131 0.50 24.05 -8.31
CA ILE A 131 0.22 22.61 -8.43
C ILE A 131 0.83 21.90 -7.24
N LEU A 132 -0.03 21.32 -6.43
CA LEU A 132 0.32 20.56 -5.23
C LEU A 132 0.07 19.08 -5.49
N ILE A 133 1.12 18.25 -5.43
CA ILE A 133 1.00 16.81 -5.66
C ILE A 133 1.06 16.02 -4.36
N GLY A 134 0.36 14.89 -4.32
CA GLY A 134 0.32 14.03 -3.14
C GLY A 134 -0.14 12.60 -3.46
N GLY A 135 -0.48 11.86 -2.41
CA GLY A 135 -0.84 10.45 -2.50
C GLY A 135 0.36 9.52 -2.62
N ILE A 136 0.10 8.22 -2.75
CA ILE A 136 1.14 7.19 -2.68
C ILE A 136 2.16 7.31 -3.84
N GLU A 137 1.71 7.62 -5.05
CA GLU A 137 2.57 7.74 -6.23
C GLU A 137 3.60 8.86 -6.05
N ALA A 138 3.18 10.03 -5.58
CA ALA A 138 4.07 11.14 -5.28
C ALA A 138 4.97 10.86 -4.08
N SER A 139 4.42 10.31 -2.99
CA SER A 139 5.19 9.97 -1.78
C SER A 139 6.36 9.05 -2.07
N LEU A 140 6.17 8.04 -2.91
CA LEU A 140 7.21 7.06 -3.21
C LEU A 140 8.24 7.55 -4.22
N ARG A 141 7.96 8.66 -4.92
CA ARG A 141 8.85 9.24 -5.94
C ARG A 141 9.35 10.65 -5.58
N ARG A 142 9.31 11.00 -4.28
CA ARG A 142 9.60 12.36 -3.79
C ARG A 142 11.06 12.79 -3.92
N LEU A 143 12.00 11.84 -3.96
CA LEU A 143 13.43 12.05 -4.22
C LEU A 143 13.88 11.20 -5.41
N GLY A 144 15.14 11.24 -5.77
CA GLY A 144 15.72 10.37 -6.79
C GLY A 144 15.48 8.89 -6.46
N HIS A 145 14.97 8.13 -7.41
CA HIS A 145 14.52 6.76 -7.18
C HIS A 145 14.74 5.87 -8.40
N TYR A 146 14.81 4.56 -8.15
CA TYR A 146 14.80 3.57 -9.22
C TYR A 146 13.36 3.31 -9.69
N ASP A 147 13.15 3.41 -11.00
CA ASP A 147 11.89 3.09 -11.66
C ASP A 147 11.99 1.74 -12.36
N TYR A 148 11.24 0.77 -11.86
CA TYR A 148 11.26 -0.62 -12.34
C TYR A 148 10.81 -0.76 -13.79
N TRP A 149 9.81 0.02 -14.22
CA TRP A 149 9.21 -0.12 -15.55
C TRP A 149 10.13 0.36 -16.67
N SER A 150 10.83 1.47 -16.46
CA SER A 150 11.84 1.98 -17.37
C SER A 150 13.25 1.44 -17.13
N ASP A 151 13.47 0.72 -16.01
CA ASP A 151 14.77 0.20 -15.55
C ASP A 151 15.83 1.31 -15.46
N THR A 152 15.45 2.47 -14.95
CA THR A 152 16.33 3.64 -14.87
C THR A 152 16.19 4.37 -13.53
N MET A 153 17.22 5.16 -13.18
CA MET A 153 17.11 6.14 -12.12
C MET A 153 16.35 7.36 -12.62
N LYS A 154 15.28 7.73 -11.88
CA LYS A 154 14.45 8.91 -12.16
C LYS A 154 14.67 9.99 -11.10
N ARG A 155 14.52 11.25 -11.53
CA ARG A 155 14.52 12.41 -10.63
C ARG A 155 13.32 12.39 -9.70
N SER A 156 13.32 13.29 -8.72
CA SER A 156 12.10 13.57 -7.96
C SER A 156 10.91 13.84 -8.89
N ILE A 157 9.76 13.24 -8.57
CA ILE A 157 8.50 13.48 -9.31
C ILE A 157 8.09 14.96 -9.27
N LEU A 158 8.51 15.71 -8.25
CA LEU A 158 8.29 17.16 -8.17
C LEU A 158 8.86 17.88 -9.41
N LEU A 159 10.01 17.42 -9.90
CA LEU A 159 10.66 18.00 -11.09
C LEU A 159 10.05 17.48 -12.39
N ASP A 160 9.78 16.17 -12.47
CA ASP A 160 9.25 15.54 -13.67
C ASP A 160 7.81 15.94 -13.96
N SER A 161 7.02 16.22 -12.90
CA SER A 161 5.65 16.72 -13.02
C SER A 161 5.54 18.24 -13.20
N GLN A 162 6.61 18.99 -12.97
CA GLN A 162 6.59 20.46 -12.91
C GLN A 162 5.62 21.01 -11.85
N ALA A 163 5.39 20.26 -10.78
CA ALA A 163 4.62 20.72 -9.63
C ALA A 163 5.43 21.68 -8.77
N ASP A 164 4.75 22.50 -7.98
CA ASP A 164 5.38 23.51 -7.14
C ASP A 164 5.71 22.95 -5.74
N LEU A 165 4.84 22.11 -5.19
CA LEU A 165 5.00 21.50 -3.87
C LEU A 165 4.51 20.05 -3.89
N LEU A 166 5.22 19.17 -3.18
CA LEU A 166 4.81 17.80 -2.98
C LEU A 166 4.51 17.57 -1.50
N MET A 167 3.36 16.98 -1.21
CA MET A 167 2.98 16.53 0.13
C MET A 167 3.09 15.01 0.20
N TYR A 168 3.85 14.48 1.14
CA TYR A 168 4.06 13.05 1.27
C TYR A 168 3.54 12.50 2.61
N GLY A 169 3.28 11.22 2.63
CA GLY A 169 2.72 10.56 3.82
C GLY A 169 1.21 10.75 3.94
N MET A 170 0.74 10.77 5.18
CA MET A 170 -0.66 11.05 5.52
C MET A 170 -0.85 12.56 5.59
N GLY A 171 -1.61 13.11 4.65
CA GLY A 171 -1.59 14.52 4.31
C GLY A 171 -2.58 15.42 5.04
N GLU A 172 -3.36 14.91 6.00
CA GLU A 172 -4.48 15.66 6.60
C GLU A 172 -4.05 16.97 7.27
N LYS A 173 -2.99 16.94 8.07
CA LYS A 173 -2.43 18.16 8.70
C LYS A 173 -1.73 19.05 7.68
N THR A 174 -0.86 18.43 6.88
CA THR A 174 -0.05 19.15 5.90
C THR A 174 -0.91 19.94 4.91
N ILE A 175 -2.02 19.36 4.43
CA ILE A 175 -2.88 20.07 3.45
C ILE A 175 -3.57 21.29 4.05
N VAL A 176 -3.96 21.22 5.33
CA VAL A 176 -4.57 22.38 6.03
C VAL A 176 -3.54 23.49 6.20
N GLU A 177 -2.34 23.16 6.71
CA GLU A 177 -1.26 24.14 6.90
C GLU A 177 -0.86 24.80 5.57
N VAL A 178 -0.78 24.02 4.48
CA VAL A 178 -0.48 24.56 3.14
C VAL A 178 -1.62 25.42 2.62
N ALA A 179 -2.88 24.99 2.80
CA ALA A 179 -4.05 25.76 2.37
C ALA A 179 -4.15 27.11 3.11
N ASP A 180 -3.91 27.13 4.42
CA ASP A 180 -3.91 28.34 5.24
C ASP A 180 -2.77 29.29 4.83
N ALA A 181 -1.58 28.76 4.55
CA ALA A 181 -0.45 29.54 4.06
C ALA A 181 -0.77 30.23 2.71
N LEU A 182 -1.30 29.47 1.74
CA LEU A 182 -1.73 30.02 0.44
C LEU A 182 -2.87 31.03 0.59
N ASN A 183 -3.85 30.74 1.46
CA ASN A 183 -4.99 31.62 1.70
C ASN A 183 -4.58 32.94 2.38
N SER A 184 -3.49 32.92 3.16
CA SER A 184 -2.91 34.16 3.73
C SER A 184 -2.14 35.00 2.71
N GLY A 185 -2.01 34.53 1.46
CA GLY A 185 -1.31 35.22 0.38
C GLY A 185 0.16 34.86 0.22
N LEU A 186 0.65 33.81 0.92
CA LEU A 186 2.01 33.34 0.74
C LEU A 186 2.17 32.65 -0.63
N ASP A 187 3.25 32.96 -1.33
CA ASP A 187 3.56 32.28 -2.59
C ASP A 187 3.96 30.83 -2.30
N VAL A 188 3.51 29.90 -3.12
CA VAL A 188 3.78 28.45 -2.95
C VAL A 188 5.27 28.14 -2.86
N LYS A 189 6.14 28.90 -3.55
CA LYS A 189 7.60 28.73 -3.51
C LYS A 189 8.22 29.08 -2.13
N ASP A 190 7.52 29.88 -1.32
CA ASP A 190 7.96 30.31 0.00
C ASP A 190 7.45 29.36 1.12
N ILE A 191 6.62 28.38 0.79
CA ILE A 191 6.17 27.32 1.70
C ILE A 191 7.28 26.26 1.83
N THR A 192 8.31 26.57 2.61
CA THR A 192 9.51 25.74 2.77
C THR A 192 9.65 25.11 4.15
N TYR A 193 8.71 25.39 5.06
CA TYR A 193 8.82 25.11 6.50
C TYR A 193 7.81 24.06 7.02
N ILE A 194 6.84 23.65 6.21
CA ILE A 194 5.77 22.74 6.64
C ILE A 194 6.26 21.30 6.60
N ASP A 195 6.09 20.57 7.71
CA ASP A 195 6.41 19.16 7.80
C ASP A 195 5.57 18.32 6.81
N GLY A 196 6.16 17.24 6.28
CA GLY A 196 5.49 16.40 5.28
C GLY A 196 5.52 16.97 3.86
N THR A 197 6.32 18.00 3.59
CA THR A 197 6.46 18.60 2.25
C THR A 197 7.82 18.34 1.62
N VAL A 198 7.85 18.46 0.28
CA VAL A 198 9.06 18.48 -0.54
C VAL A 198 8.96 19.65 -1.51
N PHE A 199 10.01 20.46 -1.60
CA PHE A 199 10.06 21.68 -2.38
C PHE A 199 11.39 21.83 -3.10
N LYS A 200 11.45 22.74 -4.07
CA LYS A 200 12.66 23.10 -4.81
C LYS A 200 13.21 24.42 -4.30
N THR A 201 14.54 24.53 -4.09
CA THR A 201 15.20 25.76 -3.70
C THR A 201 16.59 25.88 -4.34
N LYS A 202 17.11 27.10 -4.46
CA LYS A 202 18.51 27.34 -4.91
C LYS A 202 19.52 27.02 -3.81
N ALA A 203 19.15 27.22 -2.54
CA ALA A 203 19.96 26.87 -1.38
C ALA A 203 19.04 26.41 -0.25
N PRO A 204 19.36 25.33 0.47
CA PRO A 204 18.70 25.00 1.72
C PRO A 204 18.91 26.10 2.76
N ASP A 205 17.97 26.23 3.70
CA ASP A 205 18.11 27.12 4.84
C ASP A 205 19.09 26.52 5.84
N ASP A 206 20.23 27.18 6.02
CA ASP A 206 21.33 26.71 6.91
C ASP A 206 20.97 26.80 8.40
N SER A 207 19.91 27.53 8.77
CA SER A 207 19.44 27.63 10.16
C SER A 207 18.78 26.33 10.66
N LEU A 208 18.40 25.43 9.75
CA LEU A 208 17.70 24.19 10.08
C LEU A 208 18.61 22.95 9.84
N PRO A 209 18.58 21.97 10.76
CA PRO A 209 19.38 20.76 10.63
C PRO A 209 19.05 20.00 9.34
N THR A 210 19.94 20.06 8.35
CA THR A 210 19.77 19.48 7.02
C THR A 210 20.90 18.50 6.73
N ILE A 211 20.57 17.35 6.16
CA ILE A 211 21.51 16.35 5.66
C ILE A 211 21.54 16.44 4.14
N THR A 212 22.70 16.74 3.57
CA THR A 212 22.90 16.67 2.12
C THR A 212 23.06 15.22 1.69
N LEU A 213 22.19 14.79 0.78
CA LEU A 213 22.25 13.46 0.15
C LEU A 213 23.31 13.45 -0.96
N PRO A 214 23.76 12.28 -1.41
CA PRO A 214 24.40 12.15 -2.72
C PRO A 214 23.53 12.82 -3.79
N SER A 215 24.14 13.55 -4.71
CA SER A 215 23.43 14.25 -5.80
C SER A 215 22.72 13.27 -6.73
N PHE A 216 21.72 13.75 -7.44
CA PHE A 216 21.03 12.91 -8.45
C PHE A 216 22.02 12.39 -9.52
N ALA A 217 23.01 13.18 -9.92
CA ALA A 217 24.04 12.75 -10.86
C ALA A 217 24.86 11.57 -10.31
N GLU A 218 25.27 11.62 -9.02
CA GLU A 218 26.00 10.54 -8.38
C GLU A 218 25.16 9.26 -8.26
N ILE A 219 23.90 9.36 -7.82
CA ILE A 219 23.05 8.17 -7.66
C ILE A 219 22.69 7.53 -9.00
N LYS A 220 22.65 8.32 -10.08
CA LYS A 220 22.43 7.84 -11.43
C LYS A 220 23.68 7.14 -12.00
N ALA A 221 24.87 7.62 -11.67
CA ALA A 221 26.13 7.08 -12.14
C ALA A 221 26.58 5.84 -11.37
N ASP A 222 26.33 5.79 -10.05
CA ASP A 222 26.80 4.73 -9.17
C ASP A 222 25.68 4.18 -8.28
N ARG A 223 25.38 2.89 -8.46
CA ARG A 223 24.38 2.16 -7.67
C ARG A 223 24.71 2.13 -6.17
N ARG A 224 26.00 2.14 -5.79
CA ARG A 224 26.41 2.23 -4.38
C ARG A 224 25.99 3.57 -3.76
N ARG A 225 26.17 4.67 -4.50
CA ARG A 225 25.74 6.01 -4.07
C ARG A 225 24.23 6.06 -3.87
N TYR A 226 23.45 5.36 -4.70
CA TYR A 226 22.00 5.23 -4.50
C TYR A 226 21.66 4.47 -3.21
N ALA A 227 22.36 3.36 -2.92
CA ALA A 227 22.17 2.64 -1.66
C ALA A 227 22.51 3.50 -0.44
N GLU A 228 23.59 4.30 -0.51
CA GLU A 228 23.98 5.25 0.55
C GLU A 228 22.94 6.34 0.75
N SER A 229 22.45 6.96 -0.34
CA SER A 229 21.36 7.93 -0.28
C SER A 229 20.12 7.34 0.40
N PHE A 230 19.72 6.13 -0.01
CA PHE A 230 18.53 5.50 0.56
C PHE A 230 18.71 5.10 2.04
N LYS A 231 19.90 4.71 2.45
CA LYS A 231 20.25 4.48 3.87
C LYS A 231 19.95 5.71 4.72
N ILE A 232 20.34 6.88 4.24
CA ILE A 232 20.08 8.16 4.92
C ILE A 232 18.57 8.45 4.93
N GLN A 233 17.87 8.28 3.79
CA GLN A 233 16.43 8.48 3.70
C GLN A 233 15.67 7.56 4.68
N TYR A 234 16.05 6.28 4.75
CA TYR A 234 15.44 5.31 5.65
C TYR A 234 15.64 5.66 7.13
N ALA A 235 16.81 6.16 7.49
CA ALA A 235 17.11 6.61 8.85
C ALA A 235 16.33 7.89 9.23
N ASN A 236 15.84 8.66 8.25
CA ASN A 236 15.12 9.93 8.44
C ASN A 236 13.64 9.85 8.01
N CYS A 237 12.98 8.70 8.24
CA CYS A 237 11.56 8.50 7.97
C CYS A 237 10.66 8.59 9.22
N ASP A 238 11.23 8.97 10.37
CA ASP A 238 10.50 9.08 11.64
C ASP A 238 10.14 10.54 11.94
N PRO A 239 8.87 10.86 12.29
CA PRO A 239 8.43 12.25 12.45
C PRO A 239 8.99 12.96 13.68
N PHE A 240 9.64 12.27 14.62
CA PHE A 240 10.21 12.87 15.83
C PHE A 240 11.70 13.12 15.74
N THR A 241 12.42 12.36 14.91
CA THR A 241 13.88 12.38 14.87
C THR A 241 14.47 12.69 13.50
N ALA A 242 13.63 12.73 12.46
CA ALA A 242 14.07 13.05 11.11
C ALA A 242 14.62 14.47 11.02
N LYS A 243 15.66 14.63 10.20
CA LYS A 243 16.17 15.91 9.74
C LYS A 243 15.67 16.18 8.34
N ARG A 244 15.80 17.42 7.89
CA ARG A 244 15.66 17.75 6.47
C ARG A 244 16.65 16.95 5.63
N LEU A 245 16.23 16.59 4.42
CA LEU A 245 17.10 15.96 3.43
C LEU A 245 17.17 16.86 2.20
N ALA A 246 18.37 17.22 1.78
CA ALA A 246 18.59 18.01 0.58
C ALA A 246 19.29 17.16 -0.48
N GLU A 247 18.62 16.88 -1.59
CA GLU A 247 19.17 16.18 -2.76
C GLU A 247 19.67 17.22 -3.77
N PRO A 248 21.00 17.30 -4.03
CA PRO A 248 21.56 18.24 -4.98
C PRO A 248 21.24 17.87 -6.43
N TYR A 249 20.93 18.89 -7.21
CA TYR A 249 20.90 18.93 -8.68
C TYR A 249 21.88 20.02 -9.15
N ASP A 250 22.15 20.15 -10.42
CA ASP A 250 23.23 21.01 -10.92
C ASP A 250 23.32 22.40 -10.25
N ASN A 251 22.19 23.13 -10.18
CA ASN A 251 22.15 24.51 -9.65
C ASN A 251 21.01 24.77 -8.64
N PHE A 252 20.42 23.70 -8.12
CA PHE A 252 19.36 23.76 -7.13
C PHE A 252 19.30 22.47 -6.30
N PHE A 253 18.43 22.47 -5.32
CA PHE A 253 18.16 21.31 -4.44
C PHE A 253 16.67 20.97 -4.47
N VAL A 254 16.39 19.68 -4.34
CA VAL A 254 15.08 19.20 -3.87
C VAL A 254 15.22 18.91 -2.38
N VAL A 255 14.43 19.59 -1.57
CA VAL A 255 14.50 19.51 -0.10
C VAL A 255 13.25 18.82 0.41
N GLN A 256 13.43 17.76 1.18
CA GLN A 256 12.38 17.07 1.92
C GLN A 256 12.40 17.53 3.36
N ASN A 257 11.30 18.12 3.84
CA ASN A 257 11.08 18.38 5.26
C ASN A 257 10.86 17.07 6.04
N PRO A 258 11.00 17.04 7.37
CA PRO A 258 10.61 15.89 8.18
C PRO A 258 9.18 15.42 7.90
N PRO A 259 8.84 14.14 8.15
CA PRO A 259 7.46 13.68 8.05
C PRO A 259 6.54 14.44 9.02
N GLN A 260 5.29 14.68 8.62
CA GLN A 260 4.28 15.26 9.50
C GLN A 260 4.04 14.37 10.74
N LYS A 261 3.74 14.98 11.88
CA LYS A 261 3.42 14.25 13.11
C LYS A 261 2.19 13.36 12.93
N PRO A 262 2.19 12.16 13.53
CA PRO A 262 1.02 11.29 13.51
C PRO A 262 -0.22 12.00 14.07
N LEU A 263 -1.38 11.67 13.53
CA LEU A 263 -2.64 12.11 14.12
C LEU A 263 -2.84 11.47 15.49
N THR A 264 -3.31 12.24 16.43
CA THR A 264 -3.85 11.73 17.70
C THR A 264 -5.15 10.97 17.45
N THR A 265 -5.61 10.19 18.42
CA THR A 265 -6.91 9.49 18.33
C THR A 265 -8.06 10.47 18.06
N ALA A 266 -8.08 11.62 18.73
CA ALA A 266 -9.11 12.64 18.54
C ALA A 266 -9.10 13.22 17.11
N GLU A 267 -7.92 13.51 16.56
CA GLU A 267 -7.77 13.98 15.18
C GLU A 267 -8.15 12.89 14.17
N MET A 268 -7.78 11.63 14.43
CA MET A 268 -8.23 10.51 13.60
C MET A 268 -9.76 10.38 13.61
N ASP A 269 -10.38 10.45 14.77
CA ASP A 269 -11.83 10.38 14.92
C ASP A 269 -12.51 11.52 14.14
N ALA A 270 -12.00 12.76 14.28
CA ALA A 270 -12.52 13.92 13.56
C ALA A 270 -12.47 13.71 12.03
N VAL A 271 -11.40 13.14 11.49
CA VAL A 271 -11.28 12.83 10.05
C VAL A 271 -12.32 11.78 9.62
N TYR A 272 -12.55 10.73 10.39
CA TYR A 272 -13.49 9.67 10.04
C TYR A 272 -14.96 10.04 10.29
N ASP A 273 -15.23 11.04 11.12
CA ASP A 273 -16.57 11.58 11.39
C ASP A 273 -17.03 12.61 10.35
N LEU A 274 -16.18 13.01 9.39
CA LEU A 274 -16.55 13.91 8.29
C LEU A 274 -17.71 13.32 7.45
N PRO A 275 -18.49 14.18 6.76
CA PRO A 275 -19.75 13.78 6.12
C PRO A 275 -19.56 13.04 4.79
N TYR A 276 -18.89 11.89 4.81
CA TYR A 276 -18.71 11.04 3.62
C TYR A 276 -20.03 10.45 3.14
N MET A 277 -20.24 10.43 1.83
CA MET A 277 -21.39 9.77 1.19
C MET A 277 -21.32 8.24 1.25
N ARG A 278 -20.13 7.66 1.48
CA ARG A 278 -19.81 6.22 1.52
C ARG A 278 -20.24 5.48 0.25
N ALA A 279 -20.18 6.16 -0.85
CA ALA A 279 -20.59 5.69 -2.18
C ALA A 279 -19.72 6.31 -3.27
N TYR A 280 -19.77 5.74 -4.45
CA TYR A 280 -19.27 6.40 -5.65
C TYR A 280 -20.28 7.42 -6.16
N HIS A 281 -19.82 8.41 -6.93
CA HIS A 281 -20.68 9.44 -7.48
C HIS A 281 -21.74 8.83 -8.44
N PRO A 282 -23.04 9.25 -8.37
CA PRO A 282 -24.12 8.65 -9.14
C PRO A 282 -23.95 8.68 -10.67
N SER A 283 -23.13 9.59 -11.19
CA SER A 283 -22.81 9.65 -12.63
C SER A 283 -22.20 8.34 -13.19
N TYR A 284 -21.66 7.47 -12.32
CA TYR A 284 -21.06 6.19 -12.72
C TYR A 284 -22.03 5.01 -12.77
N GLU A 285 -23.29 5.16 -12.32
CA GLU A 285 -24.28 4.09 -12.30
C GLU A 285 -24.45 3.43 -13.67
N LYS A 286 -24.61 4.24 -14.73
CA LYS A 286 -24.79 3.75 -16.11
C LYS A 286 -23.58 2.98 -16.64
N ALA A 287 -22.40 3.23 -16.08
CA ALA A 287 -21.16 2.54 -16.45
C ALA A 287 -20.92 1.27 -15.62
N GLY A 288 -21.85 0.90 -14.71
CA GLY A 288 -21.74 -0.27 -13.85
C GLY A 288 -21.09 0.00 -12.49
N GLY A 289 -21.07 1.26 -12.03
CA GLY A 289 -20.50 1.67 -10.76
C GLY A 289 -18.97 1.60 -10.72
N VAL A 290 -18.38 1.64 -9.52
CA VAL A 290 -16.92 1.56 -9.27
C VAL A 290 -16.63 0.32 -8.43
N PRO A 291 -16.01 -0.73 -8.99
CA PRO A 291 -15.84 -2.01 -8.29
C PRO A 291 -15.09 -1.92 -6.96
N ALA A 292 -14.16 -0.97 -6.82
CA ALA A 292 -13.36 -0.79 -5.60
C ALA A 292 -14.20 -0.51 -4.34
N ILE A 293 -15.44 -0.04 -4.47
CA ILE A 293 -16.33 0.20 -3.32
C ILE A 293 -16.71 -1.10 -2.59
N GLU A 294 -16.80 -2.22 -3.30
CA GLU A 294 -17.23 -3.50 -2.76
C GLU A 294 -16.32 -4.00 -1.64
N GLU A 295 -15.02 -3.69 -1.73
CA GLU A 295 -14.03 -4.11 -0.71
C GLU A 295 -14.16 -3.31 0.59
N VAL A 296 -14.64 -2.08 0.52
CA VAL A 296 -14.60 -1.13 1.65
C VAL A 296 -15.98 -0.75 2.20
N LYS A 297 -17.05 -0.90 1.43
CA LYS A 297 -18.40 -0.41 1.78
C LYS A 297 -18.87 -0.84 3.17
N PHE A 298 -18.57 -2.08 3.55
CA PHE A 298 -18.92 -2.65 4.85
C PHE A 298 -17.69 -3.08 5.65
N SER A 299 -16.61 -2.32 5.52
CA SER A 299 -15.36 -2.51 6.26
C SER A 299 -15.02 -1.26 7.08
N LEU A 300 -14.41 -1.45 8.23
CA LEU A 300 -14.06 -0.40 9.19
C LEU A 300 -12.54 -0.27 9.28
N VAL A 301 -12.02 0.91 8.97
CA VAL A 301 -10.61 1.21 9.23
C VAL A 301 -10.44 1.54 10.71
N SER A 302 -9.67 0.74 11.43
CA SER A 302 -9.45 0.92 12.86
C SER A 302 -8.12 1.62 13.19
N ASN A 303 -7.15 1.53 12.28
CA ASN A 303 -5.80 2.05 12.47
C ASN A 303 -5.10 2.36 11.15
N ARG A 304 -4.06 3.18 11.22
CA ARG A 304 -3.10 3.48 10.15
C ARG A 304 -1.68 3.36 10.67
N GLY A 305 -0.70 3.26 9.76
CA GLY A 305 0.69 3.04 10.12
C GLY A 305 0.98 1.57 10.43
N CYS A 306 2.26 1.18 10.35
CA CYS A 306 2.66 -0.21 10.56
C CYS A 306 4.10 -0.32 11.09
N PHE A 307 4.28 -0.78 12.32
CA PHE A 307 5.61 -1.02 12.89
C PHE A 307 6.26 -2.34 12.45
N GLY A 308 5.58 -3.11 11.59
CA GLY A 308 6.15 -4.31 10.98
C GLY A 308 7.39 -4.04 10.12
N ALA A 309 7.41 -2.88 9.46
CA ALA A 309 8.56 -2.37 8.69
C ALA A 309 9.20 -3.39 7.73
N CYS A 310 8.38 -4.23 7.07
CA CYS A 310 8.85 -5.18 6.07
C CYS A 310 9.59 -4.46 4.94
N SER A 311 10.73 -5.01 4.50
CA SER A 311 11.63 -4.34 3.56
C SER A 311 11.04 -4.04 2.19
N PHE A 312 10.05 -4.82 1.76
CA PHE A 312 9.36 -4.68 0.45
C PHE A 312 8.12 -3.80 0.50
N CYS A 313 7.68 -3.38 1.71
CA CYS A 313 6.39 -2.72 1.88
C CYS A 313 6.50 -1.19 1.81
N ALA A 314 5.76 -0.59 0.88
CA ALA A 314 5.71 0.86 0.70
C ALA A 314 5.06 1.61 1.88
N LEU A 315 4.24 0.94 2.70
CA LEU A 315 3.53 1.57 3.82
C LEU A 315 4.48 2.19 4.85
N THR A 316 5.69 1.63 5.02
CA THR A 316 6.71 2.20 5.91
C THR A 316 7.05 3.65 5.54
N PHE A 317 7.11 3.96 4.24
CA PHE A 317 7.45 5.29 3.71
C PHE A 317 6.24 6.19 3.49
N HIS A 318 5.05 5.59 3.34
CA HIS A 318 3.82 6.37 3.10
C HIS A 318 3.02 6.62 4.37
N GLN A 319 2.74 5.60 5.18
CA GLN A 319 1.95 5.76 6.42
C GLN A 319 2.82 5.87 7.69
N GLY A 320 4.11 5.52 7.58
CA GLY A 320 5.03 5.54 8.70
C GLY A 320 4.96 4.30 9.60
N ARG A 321 5.85 4.29 10.61
CA ARG A 321 6.04 3.17 11.53
C ARG A 321 5.31 3.34 12.87
N ILE A 322 4.63 4.45 13.08
CA ILE A 322 3.86 4.73 14.29
C ILE A 322 2.40 4.48 13.99
N VAL A 323 1.79 3.60 14.76
CA VAL A 323 0.37 3.26 14.59
C VAL A 323 -0.49 4.38 15.17
N GLN A 324 -1.45 4.84 14.38
CA GLN A 324 -2.47 5.81 14.70
C GLN A 324 -3.81 5.09 14.76
N THR A 325 -4.59 5.28 15.80
CA THR A 325 -5.82 4.52 16.04
C THR A 325 -7.02 5.43 16.24
N ARG A 326 -8.16 4.94 15.83
CA ARG A 326 -9.47 5.52 16.13
C ARG A 326 -9.99 4.99 17.47
N SER A 327 -10.79 5.80 18.16
CA SER A 327 -11.52 5.37 19.34
C SER A 327 -12.57 4.31 19.01
N HIS A 328 -12.98 3.56 20.00
CA HIS A 328 -14.11 2.63 19.84
C HIS A 328 -15.38 3.37 19.47
N GLU A 329 -15.62 4.53 20.04
CA GLU A 329 -16.80 5.36 19.84
C GLU A 329 -16.92 5.82 18.38
N SER A 330 -15.82 6.28 17.77
CA SER A 330 -15.80 6.67 16.35
C SER A 330 -16.10 5.46 15.43
N ILE A 331 -15.50 4.29 15.71
CA ILE A 331 -15.73 3.08 14.93
C ILE A 331 -17.18 2.57 15.08
N LEU A 332 -17.75 2.66 16.28
CA LEU A 332 -19.13 2.26 16.53
C LEU A 332 -20.12 3.19 15.82
N ARG A 333 -19.91 4.52 15.86
CA ARG A 333 -20.74 5.47 15.08
C ARG A 333 -20.74 5.14 13.59
N GLU A 334 -19.57 4.83 13.04
CA GLU A 334 -19.47 4.42 11.64
C GLU A 334 -20.21 3.11 11.36
N ALA A 335 -20.09 2.12 12.24
CA ALA A 335 -20.80 0.85 12.12
C ALA A 335 -22.32 1.04 12.20
N GLU A 336 -22.83 1.95 13.04
CA GLU A 336 -24.26 2.31 13.12
C GLU A 336 -24.79 2.95 11.82
N ILE A 337 -23.95 3.75 11.12
CA ILE A 337 -24.27 4.27 9.80
C ILE A 337 -24.37 3.12 8.78
N MET A 338 -23.39 2.19 8.80
CA MET A 338 -23.37 1.03 7.90
C MET A 338 -24.58 0.12 8.08
N VAL A 339 -25.00 -0.13 9.33
CA VAL A 339 -26.18 -0.97 9.63
C VAL A 339 -27.46 -0.43 9.03
N LYS A 340 -27.58 0.91 8.86
CA LYS A 340 -28.74 1.58 8.25
C LYS A 340 -28.73 1.53 6.71
N ASP A 341 -27.64 1.12 6.08
CA ASP A 341 -27.58 0.98 4.62
C ASP A 341 -28.49 -0.17 4.15
N LYS A 342 -29.30 0.08 3.12
CA LYS A 342 -30.26 -0.89 2.55
C LYS A 342 -29.61 -2.19 2.06
N ASP A 343 -28.32 -2.12 1.69
CA ASP A 343 -27.56 -3.26 1.16
C ASP A 343 -26.86 -4.06 2.27
N PHE A 344 -26.87 -3.55 3.52
CA PHE A 344 -26.23 -4.23 4.64
C PHE A 344 -26.99 -5.52 5.01
N LYS A 345 -26.30 -6.66 4.97
CA LYS A 345 -26.88 -7.98 5.26
C LYS A 345 -26.53 -8.51 6.65
N GLY A 346 -25.98 -7.64 7.51
CA GLY A 346 -25.58 -8.00 8.88
C GLY A 346 -24.10 -8.40 8.99
N TYR A 347 -23.30 -8.21 7.97
CA TYR A 347 -21.89 -8.63 7.95
C TYR A 347 -20.97 -7.42 7.88
N ILE A 348 -20.17 -7.19 8.92
CA ILE A 348 -19.02 -6.31 8.84
C ILE A 348 -17.89 -7.15 8.25
N HIS A 349 -17.43 -6.75 7.05
CA HIS A 349 -16.51 -7.55 6.26
C HIS A 349 -15.07 -7.52 6.78
N ASP A 350 -14.68 -6.41 7.40
CA ASP A 350 -13.36 -6.24 8.02
C ASP A 350 -13.37 -5.17 9.11
N VAL A 351 -12.53 -5.34 10.11
CA VAL A 351 -12.19 -4.33 11.11
C VAL A 351 -10.67 -4.29 11.20
N GLY A 352 -10.04 -3.38 10.48
CA GLY A 352 -8.59 -3.46 10.36
C GLY A 352 -7.92 -2.21 9.84
N GLY A 353 -6.79 -2.41 9.19
CA GLY A 353 -5.91 -1.40 8.62
C GLY A 353 -4.76 -2.07 7.88
N PRO A 354 -3.58 -1.45 7.76
CA PRO A 354 -2.41 -2.08 7.15
C PRO A 354 -2.03 -3.43 7.78
N THR A 355 -2.33 -3.57 9.06
CA THR A 355 -2.25 -4.81 9.86
C THR A 355 -3.39 -4.77 10.86
N ALA A 356 -4.30 -5.72 10.77
CA ALA A 356 -5.56 -5.67 11.52
C ALA A 356 -5.37 -5.61 13.04
N ASN A 357 -4.45 -6.40 13.57
CA ASN A 357 -4.24 -6.51 15.02
C ASN A 357 -3.28 -5.46 15.61
N PHE A 358 -2.97 -4.37 14.88
CA PHE A 358 -2.22 -3.24 15.42
C PHE A 358 -3.18 -2.14 15.90
N ARG A 359 -3.37 -2.04 17.23
CA ARG A 359 -4.31 -1.10 17.82
C ARG A 359 -3.66 -0.01 18.68
N HIS A 360 -2.35 0.01 18.77
CA HIS A 360 -1.58 1.02 19.51
C HIS A 360 -0.15 1.09 18.96
N PRO A 361 0.60 2.16 19.22
CA PRO A 361 2.04 2.22 18.94
C PRO A 361 2.77 1.01 19.56
N ALA A 362 3.86 0.58 18.94
CA ALA A 362 4.59 -0.61 19.41
C ALA A 362 5.08 -0.47 20.86
N CYS A 363 5.36 0.74 21.32
CA CYS A 363 5.71 1.04 22.71
C CYS A 363 5.48 2.54 22.98
N GLU A 364 5.38 2.92 24.24
CA GLU A 364 5.17 4.32 24.68
C GLU A 364 6.26 5.29 24.18
N LYS A 365 7.51 4.79 24.05
CA LYS A 365 8.61 5.60 23.49
C LYS A 365 8.29 6.18 22.12
N GLN A 366 7.51 5.45 21.28
CA GLN A 366 7.18 5.91 19.94
C GLN A 366 6.39 7.23 19.92
N LEU A 367 5.63 7.52 20.97
CA LEU A 367 4.82 8.74 21.08
C LEU A 367 5.62 10.00 21.43
N SER A 368 6.84 9.83 21.96
CA SER A 368 7.68 10.97 22.39
C SER A 368 9.03 11.05 21.69
N LYS A 369 9.62 9.91 21.35
CA LYS A 369 10.98 9.81 20.76
C LYS A 369 10.99 9.11 19.40
N GLY A 370 9.83 8.76 18.88
CA GLY A 370 9.67 8.09 17.59
C GLY A 370 10.12 6.64 17.55
N ALA A 371 10.09 6.07 16.34
CA ALA A 371 10.50 4.70 16.07
C ALA A 371 12.04 4.57 16.09
N CYS A 372 12.54 3.43 16.57
CA CYS A 372 13.97 3.16 16.62
C CYS A 372 14.58 3.10 15.21
N GLY A 373 15.62 3.90 14.93
CA GLY A 373 16.31 3.92 13.63
C GLY A 373 17.10 2.64 13.34
N GLY A 374 17.74 2.05 14.35
CA GLY A 374 18.59 0.87 14.19
C GLY A 374 17.92 -0.48 14.44
N ARG A 375 16.58 -0.52 14.70
CA ARG A 375 15.88 -1.75 15.03
C ARG A 375 14.42 -1.73 14.53
N GLN A 376 13.95 -2.87 14.05
CA GLN A 376 12.52 -3.14 13.83
C GLN A 376 11.88 -3.69 15.10
N CYS A 377 10.59 -3.42 15.32
CA CYS A 377 9.90 -3.83 16.55
C CYS A 377 9.67 -5.34 16.63
N LEU A 378 9.53 -6.01 15.49
CA LEU A 378 9.22 -7.45 15.40
C LEU A 378 10.39 -8.29 14.85
N TYR A 379 11.42 -7.68 14.29
CA TYR A 379 12.55 -8.39 13.69
C TYR A 379 13.88 -7.99 14.35
N PRO A 380 14.83 -8.93 14.54
CA PRO A 380 14.77 -10.38 14.29
C PRO A 380 13.92 -11.15 15.30
N THR A 381 13.61 -10.55 16.42
CA THR A 381 12.71 -11.04 17.46
C THR A 381 11.90 -9.88 18.03
N PRO A 382 10.71 -10.11 18.58
CA PRO A 382 9.91 -9.07 19.22
C PRO A 382 10.72 -8.27 20.24
N CYS A 383 10.59 -6.94 20.20
CA CYS A 383 11.30 -6.05 21.09
C CYS A 383 10.79 -6.25 22.54
N LYS A 384 11.69 -6.30 23.52
CA LYS A 384 11.35 -6.47 24.94
C LYS A 384 10.39 -5.38 25.48
N ASN A 385 10.46 -4.19 24.92
CA ASN A 385 9.63 -3.04 25.31
C ASN A 385 8.34 -2.93 24.47
N MET A 386 8.09 -3.90 23.59
CA MET A 386 6.89 -3.88 22.74
C MET A 386 5.67 -4.25 23.58
N ASN A 387 4.62 -3.45 23.47
CA ASN A 387 3.31 -3.82 23.95
C ASN A 387 2.65 -4.75 22.93
N ALA A 388 2.36 -6.00 23.32
CA ALA A 388 1.70 -7.00 22.46
C ALA A 388 0.27 -7.32 22.95
N ASP A 389 -0.30 -6.53 23.86
CA ASP A 389 -1.63 -6.74 24.41
C ASP A 389 -2.73 -6.43 23.37
N HIS A 390 -3.55 -7.41 23.02
CA HIS A 390 -4.69 -7.28 22.12
C HIS A 390 -6.02 -7.00 22.84
N SER A 391 -6.03 -6.71 24.13
CA SER A 391 -7.26 -6.53 24.92
C SER A 391 -8.16 -5.42 24.39
N ASP A 392 -7.58 -4.30 23.86
CA ASP A 392 -8.32 -3.22 23.21
C ASP A 392 -9.04 -3.71 21.94
N TYR A 393 -8.35 -4.47 21.11
CA TYR A 393 -8.93 -5.00 19.87
C TYR A 393 -10.05 -6.01 20.14
N VAL A 394 -9.86 -6.90 21.12
CA VAL A 394 -10.90 -7.83 21.59
C VAL A 394 -12.13 -7.07 22.08
N ALA A 395 -11.92 -6.03 22.88
CA ALA A 395 -13.01 -5.21 23.40
C ALA A 395 -13.80 -4.52 22.27
N LEU A 396 -13.12 -3.97 21.26
CA LEU A 396 -13.73 -3.38 20.08
C LEU A 396 -14.57 -4.41 19.30
N LEU A 397 -13.99 -5.58 18.99
CA LEU A 397 -14.68 -6.63 18.25
C LEU A 397 -15.92 -7.14 18.99
N ARG A 398 -15.85 -7.26 20.33
CA ARG A 398 -17.00 -7.63 21.18
C ARG A 398 -18.11 -6.57 21.14
N LYS A 399 -17.75 -5.26 21.18
CA LYS A 399 -18.73 -4.16 21.06
C LYS A 399 -19.44 -4.22 19.72
N LEU A 400 -18.70 -4.37 18.62
CA LEU A 400 -19.25 -4.46 17.26
C LEU A 400 -20.18 -5.67 17.08
N ARG A 401 -19.85 -6.84 17.65
CA ARG A 401 -20.72 -8.02 17.60
C ARG A 401 -22.07 -7.82 18.33
N LYS A 402 -22.12 -6.89 19.28
CA LYS A 402 -23.34 -6.60 20.07
C LYS A 402 -24.24 -5.53 19.43
N LEU A 403 -23.81 -4.87 18.37
CA LEU A 403 -24.61 -3.86 17.70
C LEU A 403 -25.89 -4.50 17.09
N PRO A 404 -27.05 -3.90 17.32
CA PRO A 404 -28.29 -4.33 16.64
C PRO A 404 -28.11 -4.35 15.12
N GLY A 405 -28.56 -5.42 14.47
CA GLY A 405 -28.43 -5.60 13.02
C GLY A 405 -27.13 -6.27 12.59
N VAL A 406 -26.10 -6.36 13.43
CA VAL A 406 -24.85 -7.06 13.12
C VAL A 406 -24.97 -8.55 13.47
N LYS A 407 -24.76 -9.41 12.49
CA LYS A 407 -24.76 -10.88 12.63
C LYS A 407 -23.37 -11.44 12.81
N LYS A 408 -22.38 -10.90 12.07
CA LYS A 408 -20.99 -11.34 12.09
C LYS A 408 -20.04 -10.14 11.87
N VAL A 409 -18.90 -10.22 12.53
CA VAL A 409 -17.79 -9.27 12.35
C VAL A 409 -16.56 -10.08 11.95
N PHE A 410 -16.02 -9.81 10.77
CA PHE A 410 -14.85 -10.52 10.26
C PHE A 410 -13.59 -9.67 10.36
N VAL A 411 -12.45 -10.35 10.43
CA VAL A 411 -11.10 -9.80 10.30
C VAL A 411 -10.50 -10.40 9.03
N ARG A 412 -10.43 -9.59 7.96
CA ARG A 412 -9.95 -9.98 6.63
C ARG A 412 -8.64 -9.32 6.24
N SER A 413 -8.35 -8.15 6.79
CA SER A 413 -7.00 -7.55 6.74
C SER A 413 -6.00 -8.50 7.36
N GLY A 414 -4.80 -8.56 6.79
CA GLY A 414 -3.77 -9.46 7.28
C GLY A 414 -3.43 -9.21 8.75
N ILE A 415 -3.30 -10.27 9.52
CA ILE A 415 -2.79 -10.22 10.89
C ILE A 415 -1.27 -10.48 10.90
N ARG A 416 -0.58 -9.88 11.85
CA ARG A 416 0.81 -10.23 12.17
C ARG A 416 0.80 -11.37 13.18
N PHE A 417 1.07 -12.57 12.70
CA PHE A 417 1.07 -13.78 13.52
C PHE A 417 2.18 -13.79 14.57
N ASP A 418 3.34 -13.20 14.28
CA ASP A 418 4.45 -13.03 15.21
C ASP A 418 4.10 -12.05 16.35
N TYR A 419 3.32 -11.01 16.08
CA TYR A 419 2.80 -10.10 17.08
C TYR A 419 1.68 -10.74 17.91
N LEU A 420 0.84 -11.55 17.28
CA LEU A 420 -0.20 -12.31 17.96
C LEU A 420 0.41 -13.31 18.96
N LEU A 421 1.44 -14.06 18.54
CA LEU A 421 2.15 -15.00 19.41
C LEU A 421 2.96 -14.32 20.53
N ALA A 422 3.29 -13.04 20.40
CA ALA A 422 3.96 -12.27 21.44
C ALA A 422 3.01 -11.83 22.57
N ASP A 423 1.70 -11.91 22.37
CA ASP A 423 0.70 -11.67 23.42
C ASP A 423 0.71 -12.83 24.42
N LYS A 424 0.91 -12.50 25.69
CA LYS A 424 0.85 -13.50 26.78
C LYS A 424 -0.56 -14.00 27.07
N LYS A 425 -1.58 -13.27 26.58
CA LYS A 425 -2.98 -13.62 26.69
C LYS A 425 -3.43 -14.23 25.37
N ASP A 426 -3.92 -15.45 25.40
CA ASP A 426 -4.41 -16.14 24.20
C ASP A 426 -5.86 -15.73 23.81
N THR A 427 -6.44 -14.79 24.52
CA THR A 427 -7.85 -14.37 24.37
C THR A 427 -8.15 -13.94 22.94
N PHE A 428 -7.29 -13.08 22.33
CA PHE A 428 -7.52 -12.63 20.97
C PHE A 428 -7.43 -13.79 19.97
N PHE A 429 -6.45 -14.67 20.10
CA PHE A 429 -6.29 -15.80 19.17
C PHE A 429 -7.50 -16.75 19.23
N ARG A 430 -7.98 -17.05 20.44
CA ARG A 430 -9.19 -17.86 20.64
C ARG A 430 -10.43 -17.23 20.03
N GLU A 431 -10.68 -15.95 20.30
CA GLU A 431 -11.86 -15.27 19.76
C GLU A 431 -11.77 -15.05 18.25
N LEU A 432 -10.59 -14.80 17.72
CA LEU A 432 -10.35 -14.71 16.26
C LEU A 432 -10.85 -15.99 15.59
N VAL A 433 -10.41 -17.17 16.06
CA VAL A 433 -10.81 -18.46 15.50
C VAL A 433 -12.31 -18.73 15.68
N GLN A 434 -12.87 -18.44 16.85
CA GLN A 434 -14.27 -18.73 17.13
C GLN A 434 -15.25 -17.83 16.38
N TYR A 435 -14.94 -16.54 16.20
CA TYR A 435 -15.96 -15.55 15.84
C TYR A 435 -15.65 -14.71 14.62
N HIS A 436 -14.37 -14.59 14.20
CA HIS A 436 -13.95 -13.53 13.28
C HIS A 436 -13.38 -14.02 11.94
N ILE A 437 -13.37 -15.33 11.72
CA ILE A 437 -12.90 -15.92 10.46
C ILE A 437 -14.08 -16.45 9.67
N SER A 438 -14.16 -16.08 8.39
CA SER A 438 -15.25 -16.47 7.46
C SER A 438 -14.97 -17.80 6.72
N GLY A 439 -14.17 -18.70 7.31
CA GLY A 439 -13.74 -19.97 6.71
C GLY A 439 -12.29 -19.96 6.23
N GLN A 440 -11.71 -18.80 5.94
CA GLN A 440 -10.31 -18.66 5.53
C GLN A 440 -9.65 -17.52 6.27
N LEU A 441 -8.45 -17.76 6.81
CA LEU A 441 -7.58 -16.73 7.38
C LEU A 441 -6.38 -16.52 6.45
N LYS A 442 -6.23 -15.29 5.95
CA LYS A 442 -5.09 -14.88 5.13
C LYS A 442 -3.94 -14.46 6.04
N VAL A 443 -2.77 -15.03 5.81
CA VAL A 443 -1.54 -14.72 6.54
C VAL A 443 -0.37 -14.56 5.59
N ALA A 444 0.60 -13.75 5.94
CA ALA A 444 1.69 -13.37 5.05
C ALA A 444 3.05 -13.83 5.62
N PRO A 445 3.40 -15.13 5.59
CA PRO A 445 4.76 -15.59 5.90
C PRO A 445 5.77 -15.11 4.85
N GLU A 446 5.36 -14.95 3.60
CA GLU A 446 6.09 -14.49 2.41
C GLU A 446 7.10 -15.52 1.89
N HIS A 447 7.88 -16.16 2.75
CA HIS A 447 8.88 -17.18 2.42
C HIS A 447 9.07 -18.15 3.60
N VAL A 448 9.89 -19.19 3.42
CA VAL A 448 10.23 -20.15 4.47
C VAL A 448 11.72 -20.20 4.77
N SER A 449 12.57 -19.77 3.83
CA SER A 449 14.00 -19.65 4.08
C SER A 449 14.31 -18.49 5.01
N ASP A 450 14.94 -18.78 6.15
CA ASP A 450 15.32 -17.78 7.15
C ASP A 450 16.28 -16.72 6.57
N ALA A 451 17.11 -17.08 5.58
CA ALA A 451 18.00 -16.14 4.89
C ALA A 451 17.21 -15.10 4.09
N VAL A 452 16.16 -15.50 3.37
CA VAL A 452 15.29 -14.60 2.61
C VAL A 452 14.41 -13.78 3.56
N LEU A 453 13.84 -14.42 4.59
CA LEU A 453 13.04 -13.75 5.61
C LEU A 453 13.81 -12.65 6.34
N ALA A 454 15.12 -12.86 6.59
CA ALA A 454 16.00 -11.85 7.16
C ALA A 454 16.12 -10.60 6.25
N ARG A 455 16.23 -10.78 4.93
CA ARG A 455 16.25 -9.66 3.97
C ARG A 455 14.89 -8.96 3.89
N MET A 456 13.79 -9.70 4.06
CA MET A 456 12.44 -9.15 4.12
C MET A 456 12.13 -8.40 5.44
N GLY A 457 12.92 -8.61 6.51
CA GLY A 457 12.59 -8.12 7.85
C GLY A 457 11.39 -8.84 8.46
N LYS A 458 11.26 -10.14 8.19
CA LYS A 458 10.20 -11.04 8.67
C LYS A 458 10.75 -12.00 9.75
N PRO A 459 9.89 -12.53 10.63
CA PRO A 459 10.29 -13.52 11.62
C PRO A 459 10.79 -14.79 10.94
N ARG A 460 11.58 -15.59 11.66
CA ARG A 460 12.02 -16.91 11.19
C ARG A 460 10.83 -17.84 10.93
N ASN A 461 11.00 -18.79 10.01
CA ASN A 461 9.94 -19.74 9.64
C ASN A 461 9.41 -20.55 10.83
N ALA A 462 10.24 -20.86 11.82
CA ALA A 462 9.81 -21.54 13.03
C ALA A 462 8.66 -20.83 13.76
N VAL A 463 8.62 -19.49 13.75
CA VAL A 463 7.53 -18.70 14.34
C VAL A 463 6.22 -18.90 13.56
N TYR A 464 6.31 -18.99 12.23
CA TYR A 464 5.14 -19.27 11.41
C TYR A 464 4.62 -20.70 11.66
N ASN A 465 5.50 -21.68 11.75
CA ASN A 465 5.10 -23.07 12.05
C ASN A 465 4.40 -23.17 13.40
N GLN A 466 4.92 -22.51 14.44
CA GLN A 466 4.25 -22.44 15.74
C GLN A 466 2.83 -21.86 15.61
N PHE A 467 2.68 -20.76 14.88
CA PHE A 467 1.36 -20.17 14.64
C PHE A 467 0.41 -21.17 13.94
N VAL A 468 0.88 -21.89 12.92
CA VAL A 468 0.09 -22.89 12.18
C VAL A 468 -0.39 -24.01 13.11
N GLU A 469 0.50 -24.55 13.95
CA GLU A 469 0.18 -25.61 14.92
C GLU A 469 -0.89 -25.14 15.91
N GLU A 470 -0.70 -23.98 16.51
CA GLU A 470 -1.66 -23.40 17.48
C GLU A 470 -3.01 -23.08 16.80
N TYR A 471 -2.99 -22.53 15.58
CA TYR A 471 -4.21 -22.23 14.82
C TYR A 471 -5.05 -23.48 14.58
N PHE A 472 -4.45 -24.58 14.10
CA PHE A 472 -5.18 -25.82 13.87
C PHE A 472 -5.55 -26.54 15.16
N ALA A 473 -4.78 -26.38 16.25
CA ALA A 473 -5.17 -26.87 17.56
C ALA A 473 -6.46 -26.19 18.07
N LEU A 474 -6.55 -24.85 17.93
CA LEU A 474 -7.76 -24.10 18.27
C LEU A 474 -8.95 -24.48 17.37
N ASN A 475 -8.72 -24.67 16.07
CA ASN A 475 -9.78 -25.14 15.14
C ASN A 475 -10.36 -26.49 15.62
N ARG A 476 -9.51 -27.43 15.97
CA ARG A 476 -9.96 -28.73 16.52
C ARG A 476 -10.70 -28.57 17.85
N GLN A 477 -10.17 -27.74 18.75
CA GLN A 477 -10.77 -27.47 20.06
C GLN A 477 -12.18 -26.89 19.96
N TYR A 478 -12.43 -26.02 18.98
CA TYR A 478 -13.71 -25.33 18.81
C TYR A 478 -14.59 -25.95 17.70
N GLY A 479 -14.20 -27.08 17.12
CA GLY A 479 -14.95 -27.75 16.05
C GLY A 479 -15.09 -26.91 14.80
N MET A 480 -14.09 -26.04 14.51
CA MET A 480 -14.11 -25.14 13.35
C MET A 480 -13.50 -25.82 12.14
N ASN A 481 -14.05 -25.56 10.96
CA ASN A 481 -13.49 -26.00 9.68
C ASN A 481 -12.99 -24.78 8.90
N GLN A 482 -11.79 -24.33 9.24
CA GLN A 482 -11.19 -23.14 8.65
C GLN A 482 -9.83 -23.47 8.05
N TYR A 483 -9.46 -22.71 6.99
CA TYR A 483 -8.24 -22.90 6.24
C TYR A 483 -7.31 -21.70 6.41
N LEU A 484 -6.00 -21.94 6.37
CA LEU A 484 -5.00 -20.89 6.21
C LEU A 484 -4.71 -20.67 4.73
N VAL A 485 -4.63 -19.41 4.33
CA VAL A 485 -4.23 -18.99 2.99
C VAL A 485 -2.92 -18.21 3.12
N PRO A 486 -1.76 -18.89 3.00
CA PRO A 486 -0.47 -18.21 3.06
C PRO A 486 -0.21 -17.41 1.78
N TYR A 487 0.18 -16.15 1.96
CA TYR A 487 0.79 -15.36 0.89
C TYR A 487 2.26 -15.70 0.80
N LEU A 488 2.69 -16.15 -0.38
CA LEU A 488 4.07 -16.52 -0.66
C LEU A 488 4.62 -15.70 -1.81
N MET A 489 5.90 -15.32 -1.70
CA MET A 489 6.58 -14.42 -2.62
C MET A 489 7.81 -15.11 -3.23
N SER A 490 7.88 -15.14 -4.57
CA SER A 490 9.07 -15.58 -5.30
C SER A 490 9.99 -14.40 -5.63
N SER A 491 11.23 -14.71 -5.94
CA SER A 491 12.18 -13.77 -6.56
C SER A 491 12.49 -12.50 -5.75
N HIS A 492 12.31 -12.54 -4.42
CA HIS A 492 12.76 -11.46 -3.55
C HIS A 492 14.31 -11.41 -3.52
N PRO A 493 14.94 -10.23 -3.41
CA PRO A 493 16.39 -10.15 -3.16
C PRO A 493 16.84 -11.05 -2.01
N GLY A 494 17.84 -11.87 -2.26
CA GLY A 494 18.30 -12.93 -1.36
C GLY A 494 17.77 -14.33 -1.68
N SER A 495 16.79 -14.48 -2.58
CA SER A 495 16.25 -15.78 -3.00
C SER A 495 17.00 -16.29 -4.24
N THR A 496 17.82 -17.32 -4.07
CA THR A 496 18.41 -18.11 -5.17
C THR A 496 17.48 -19.29 -5.51
N LEU A 497 17.85 -20.12 -6.50
CA LEU A 497 17.12 -21.35 -6.78
C LEU A 497 17.12 -22.32 -5.58
N LYS A 498 18.15 -22.28 -4.72
CA LYS A 498 18.21 -23.10 -3.50
C LYS A 498 17.06 -22.77 -2.55
N GLU A 499 16.88 -21.49 -2.21
CA GLU A 499 15.82 -21.03 -1.33
C GLU A 499 14.43 -21.20 -1.96
N ALA A 500 14.33 -21.08 -3.30
CA ALA A 500 13.10 -21.36 -4.02
C ALA A 500 12.70 -22.83 -3.98
N VAL A 501 13.68 -23.75 -4.03
CA VAL A 501 13.44 -25.20 -3.85
C VAL A 501 13.02 -25.51 -2.41
N GLU A 502 13.66 -24.89 -1.40
CA GLU A 502 13.25 -25.01 0.01
C GLU A 502 11.77 -24.61 0.20
N LEU A 503 11.35 -23.52 -0.45
CA LEU A 503 9.95 -23.10 -0.43
C LEU A 503 9.03 -24.14 -1.12
N ALA A 504 9.44 -24.71 -2.24
CA ALA A 504 8.67 -25.74 -2.95
C ALA A 504 8.52 -27.03 -2.12
N GLU A 505 9.56 -27.45 -1.40
CA GLU A 505 9.51 -28.58 -0.48
C GLU A 505 8.51 -28.31 0.66
N TYR A 506 8.55 -27.13 1.25
CA TYR A 506 7.56 -26.73 2.26
C TYR A 506 6.12 -26.76 1.74
N ILE A 507 5.89 -26.27 0.51
CA ILE A 507 4.58 -26.33 -0.16
C ILE A 507 4.14 -27.77 -0.40
N ARG A 508 5.07 -28.68 -0.74
CA ARG A 508 4.78 -30.12 -0.85
C ARG A 508 4.26 -30.67 0.48
N ASP A 509 4.96 -30.35 1.56
CA ASP A 509 4.68 -30.88 2.90
C ASP A 509 3.37 -30.30 3.48
N MET A 510 2.98 -29.08 3.09
CA MET A 510 1.64 -28.53 3.37
C MET A 510 0.49 -29.33 2.73
N GLY A 511 0.75 -30.08 1.67
CA GLY A 511 -0.24 -30.96 1.01
C GLY A 511 -1.21 -30.26 0.04
N TYR A 512 -1.22 -28.93 -0.08
CA TYR A 512 -2.07 -28.19 -1.01
C TYR A 512 -1.30 -27.13 -1.80
N ASN A 513 -1.88 -26.64 -2.90
CA ASN A 513 -1.29 -25.55 -3.69
C ASN A 513 -1.68 -24.19 -3.09
N PRO A 514 -0.74 -23.28 -2.86
CA PRO A 514 -1.07 -21.92 -2.51
C PRO A 514 -1.75 -21.23 -3.70
N GLU A 515 -2.91 -20.62 -3.44
CA GLU A 515 -3.64 -19.83 -4.44
C GLU A 515 -3.04 -18.43 -4.61
N GLN A 516 -2.47 -17.88 -3.53
CA GLN A 516 -1.92 -16.53 -3.48
C GLN A 516 -0.40 -16.58 -3.63
N VAL A 517 0.05 -16.54 -4.87
CA VAL A 517 1.47 -16.50 -5.25
C VAL A 517 1.78 -15.15 -5.88
N GLN A 518 2.78 -14.49 -5.35
CA GLN A 518 3.25 -13.20 -5.85
C GLN A 518 4.73 -13.29 -6.21
N ASP A 519 5.13 -12.63 -7.29
CA ASP A 519 6.54 -12.34 -7.52
C ASP A 519 6.87 -11.03 -6.78
N PHE A 520 8.09 -10.90 -6.30
CA PHE A 520 8.56 -9.64 -5.74
C PHE A 520 8.37 -8.50 -6.75
N TYR A 521 7.64 -7.48 -6.32
CA TYR A 521 7.35 -6.30 -7.13
C TYR A 521 8.21 -5.12 -6.67
N PRO A 522 9.20 -4.68 -7.46
CA PRO A 522 10.05 -3.56 -7.09
C PRO A 522 9.29 -2.22 -7.06
N THR A 523 8.64 -1.96 -5.92
CA THR A 523 7.92 -0.70 -5.69
C THR A 523 8.93 0.40 -5.33
N PRO A 524 8.86 1.60 -5.92
CA PRO A 524 9.79 2.67 -5.62
C PRO A 524 9.91 2.97 -4.12
N SER A 525 11.09 3.39 -3.70
CA SER A 525 11.38 3.79 -2.30
C SER A 525 11.07 2.71 -1.25
N THR A 526 11.39 1.45 -1.55
CA THR A 526 11.42 0.38 -0.55
C THR A 526 12.83 -0.18 -0.41
N LEU A 527 13.19 -0.69 0.78
CA LEU A 527 14.49 -1.32 1.02
C LEU A 527 14.76 -2.45 0.01
N SER A 528 13.76 -3.29 -0.25
CA SER A 528 13.89 -4.41 -1.19
C SER A 528 14.10 -3.96 -2.64
N THR A 529 13.50 -2.83 -3.05
CA THR A 529 13.74 -2.26 -4.37
C THR A 529 15.15 -1.70 -4.52
N VAL A 530 15.68 -1.10 -3.45
CA VAL A 530 17.08 -0.67 -3.44
C VAL A 530 18.02 -1.88 -3.51
N MET A 531 17.76 -2.95 -2.74
CA MET A 531 18.51 -4.22 -2.89
C MET A 531 18.45 -4.75 -4.32
N TYR A 532 17.26 -4.75 -4.92
CA TYR A 532 17.02 -5.22 -6.29
C TYR A 532 17.83 -4.45 -7.33
N CYS A 533 17.81 -3.13 -7.24
CA CYS A 533 18.54 -2.26 -8.17
C CYS A 533 20.06 -2.30 -7.96
N THR A 534 20.50 -2.33 -6.70
CA THR A 534 21.93 -2.09 -6.36
C THR A 534 22.71 -3.36 -6.09
N GLY A 535 22.08 -4.47 -5.76
CA GLY A 535 22.73 -5.67 -5.25
C GLY A 535 23.32 -5.50 -3.84
N LEU A 536 22.90 -4.45 -3.11
CA LEU A 536 23.37 -4.13 -1.76
C LEU A 536 22.18 -4.01 -0.80
N ASP A 537 22.34 -4.51 0.42
CA ASP A 537 21.41 -4.19 1.51
C ASP A 537 21.75 -2.78 2.06
N PRO A 538 20.91 -1.76 1.87
CA PRO A 538 21.26 -0.40 2.27
C PRO A 538 21.41 -0.24 3.79
N ARG A 539 20.92 -1.17 4.60
CA ARG A 539 21.09 -1.15 6.07
C ARG A 539 22.53 -1.47 6.49
N THR A 540 23.14 -2.46 5.82
CA THR A 540 24.49 -2.98 6.15
C THR A 540 25.54 -2.67 5.10
N MET A 541 25.12 -2.32 3.89
CA MET A 541 25.97 -2.16 2.68
C MET A 541 26.63 -3.47 2.22
N GLU A 542 26.14 -4.61 2.68
CA GLU A 542 26.58 -5.93 2.24
C GLU A 542 25.94 -6.32 0.90
N ARG A 543 26.63 -7.15 0.14
CA ARG A 543 26.11 -7.70 -1.11
C ARG A 543 24.92 -8.62 -0.86
N VAL A 544 23.92 -8.52 -1.72
CA VAL A 544 22.72 -9.36 -1.74
C VAL A 544 22.58 -9.96 -3.14
N TYR A 545 22.34 -11.24 -3.19
CA TYR A 545 21.97 -11.89 -4.45
C TYR A 545 20.62 -11.35 -4.94
N VAL A 546 20.49 -11.09 -6.23
CA VAL A 546 19.24 -10.60 -6.84
C VAL A 546 18.94 -11.41 -8.10
N PRO A 547 17.79 -12.10 -8.15
CA PRO A 547 17.35 -12.77 -9.36
C PRO A 547 16.85 -11.72 -10.36
N THR A 548 17.73 -11.30 -11.28
CA THR A 548 17.40 -10.31 -12.33
C THR A 548 17.01 -10.96 -13.64
N ASP A 549 17.52 -12.17 -13.92
CA ASP A 549 17.19 -12.90 -15.14
C ASP A 549 15.70 -13.30 -15.17
N PRO A 550 14.94 -12.91 -16.22
CA PRO A 550 13.54 -13.27 -16.36
C PRO A 550 13.28 -14.78 -16.37
N HIS A 551 14.20 -15.58 -16.89
CA HIS A 551 14.07 -17.03 -16.92
C HIS A 551 14.23 -17.65 -15.54
N GLU A 552 15.20 -17.15 -14.76
CA GLU A 552 15.34 -17.56 -13.36
C GLU A 552 14.11 -17.19 -12.52
N LYS A 553 13.56 -15.99 -12.68
CA LYS A 553 12.31 -15.58 -12.02
C LYS A 553 11.16 -16.53 -12.39
N ALA A 554 11.06 -16.91 -13.67
CA ALA A 554 10.05 -17.85 -14.11
C ALA A 554 10.23 -19.24 -13.46
N MET A 555 11.48 -19.71 -13.29
CA MET A 555 11.80 -20.95 -12.58
C MET A 555 11.42 -20.86 -11.09
N GLN A 556 11.77 -19.78 -10.38
CA GLN A 556 11.41 -19.60 -8.98
C GLN A 556 9.89 -19.57 -8.78
N ARG A 557 9.16 -18.88 -9.66
CA ARG A 557 7.71 -18.86 -9.64
C ARG A 557 7.11 -20.24 -9.93
N ALA A 558 7.66 -20.97 -10.93
CA ALA A 558 7.20 -22.31 -11.29
C ALA A 558 7.35 -23.29 -10.13
N LEU A 559 8.41 -23.16 -9.31
CA LEU A 559 8.63 -23.98 -8.12
C LEU A 559 7.51 -23.80 -7.08
N ILE A 560 6.97 -22.61 -6.88
CA ILE A 560 5.82 -22.41 -5.97
C ILE A 560 4.56 -23.09 -6.52
N GLN A 561 4.42 -23.18 -7.83
CA GLN A 561 3.28 -23.79 -8.53
C GLN A 561 3.69 -25.08 -9.23
N TYR A 562 4.58 -25.89 -8.63
CA TYR A 562 5.18 -27.06 -9.26
C TYR A 562 4.18 -28.14 -9.68
N ARG A 563 2.99 -28.18 -9.05
CA ARG A 563 1.94 -29.14 -9.40
C ARG A 563 1.19 -28.78 -10.69
N ASP A 564 1.31 -27.55 -11.21
CA ASP A 564 0.73 -27.20 -12.52
C ASP A 564 1.54 -27.89 -13.64
N PRO A 565 0.91 -28.74 -14.45
CA PRO A 565 1.59 -29.42 -15.55
C PRO A 565 2.33 -28.52 -16.53
N LYS A 566 1.88 -27.27 -16.67
CA LYS A 566 2.52 -26.26 -17.52
C LYS A 566 3.90 -25.86 -17.05
N ASN A 567 4.14 -25.99 -15.75
CA ASN A 567 5.40 -25.59 -15.12
C ASN A 567 6.44 -26.69 -15.11
N TYR A 568 6.08 -27.93 -15.56
CA TYR A 568 6.95 -29.10 -15.45
C TYR A 568 8.37 -28.87 -15.99
N ALA A 569 8.50 -28.28 -17.18
CA ALA A 569 9.81 -28.08 -17.82
C ALA A 569 10.67 -27.10 -17.00
N LEU A 570 10.10 -25.99 -16.54
CA LEU A 570 10.78 -24.99 -15.71
C LEU A 570 11.17 -25.54 -14.34
N VAL A 571 10.27 -26.30 -13.71
CA VAL A 571 10.55 -26.95 -12.41
C VAL A 571 11.68 -27.96 -12.55
N ARG A 572 11.67 -28.80 -13.61
CA ARG A 572 12.74 -29.76 -13.86
C ARG A 572 14.08 -29.07 -14.07
N GLU A 573 14.11 -28.01 -14.88
CA GLU A 573 15.33 -27.23 -15.13
C GLU A 573 15.83 -26.58 -13.82
N ALA A 574 14.93 -26.00 -13.03
CA ALA A 574 15.27 -25.38 -11.74
C ALA A 574 15.90 -26.40 -10.77
N LEU A 575 15.33 -27.59 -10.68
CA LEU A 575 15.84 -28.66 -9.82
C LEU A 575 17.24 -29.14 -10.25
N VAL A 576 17.48 -29.30 -11.56
CA VAL A 576 18.79 -29.66 -12.10
C VAL A 576 19.82 -28.56 -11.81
N LYS A 577 19.46 -27.29 -12.06
CA LYS A 577 20.37 -26.16 -11.79
C LYS A 577 20.65 -25.97 -10.28
N ALA A 578 19.69 -26.35 -9.44
CA ALA A 578 19.86 -26.31 -7.98
C ALA A 578 20.57 -27.58 -7.41
N HIS A 579 20.97 -28.53 -8.26
CA HIS A 579 21.54 -29.84 -7.87
C HIS A 579 20.61 -30.63 -6.93
N ARG A 580 19.31 -30.63 -7.24
CA ARG A 580 18.24 -31.29 -6.48
C ARG A 580 17.44 -32.28 -7.35
N GLU A 581 18.15 -33.07 -8.16
CA GLU A 581 17.56 -34.14 -8.97
C GLU A 581 16.91 -35.22 -8.10
N ASP A 582 17.28 -35.32 -6.83
CA ASP A 582 16.63 -36.18 -5.82
C ASP A 582 15.12 -35.89 -5.66
N LEU A 583 14.68 -34.70 -6.05
CA LEU A 583 13.26 -34.28 -6.03
C LEU A 583 12.51 -34.62 -7.33
N ILE A 584 13.16 -35.33 -8.29
CA ILE A 584 12.57 -35.79 -9.55
C ILE A 584 12.38 -37.29 -9.47
N GLY A 585 11.16 -37.79 -9.45
CA GLY A 585 10.89 -39.22 -9.36
C GLY A 585 9.48 -39.55 -8.89
N SER A 586 9.32 -40.80 -8.41
CA SER A 586 8.04 -41.32 -7.91
C SER A 586 7.96 -41.35 -6.37
N GLY A 587 9.03 -41.00 -5.68
CA GLY A 587 9.08 -41.02 -4.21
C GLY A 587 8.21 -39.93 -3.59
N ALA A 588 7.78 -40.13 -2.34
CA ALA A 588 6.94 -39.17 -1.60
C ALA A 588 7.58 -37.80 -1.42
N LYS A 589 8.90 -37.72 -1.43
CA LYS A 589 9.65 -36.45 -1.34
C LYS A 589 9.81 -35.71 -2.68
N CYS A 590 9.51 -36.37 -3.82
CA CYS A 590 9.67 -35.76 -5.13
C CYS A 590 8.61 -34.69 -5.41
N LEU A 591 9.02 -33.60 -6.04
CA LEU A 591 8.15 -32.52 -6.47
C LEU A 591 7.47 -32.83 -7.80
N ILE A 592 8.22 -33.45 -8.75
CA ILE A 592 7.74 -33.81 -10.08
C ILE A 592 8.15 -35.23 -10.43
N ARG A 593 7.39 -35.86 -11.34
CA ARG A 593 7.71 -37.20 -11.89
C ARG A 593 8.88 -37.10 -12.87
N SER A 594 9.57 -38.24 -13.10
CA SER A 594 10.68 -38.36 -14.08
C SER A 594 10.23 -38.10 -15.52
N ALA A 595 9.00 -38.45 -15.86
CA ALA A 595 8.39 -38.19 -17.16
C ALA A 595 7.37 -37.04 -17.08
N PRO A 596 7.26 -36.22 -18.13
CA PRO A 596 6.29 -35.12 -18.15
C PRO A 596 4.85 -35.68 -18.08
N PRO A 597 3.93 -34.93 -17.47
CA PRO A 597 2.52 -35.30 -17.41
C PRO A 597 1.97 -35.42 -18.85
N ARG A 598 1.24 -36.50 -19.12
CA ARG A 598 0.58 -36.66 -20.42
C ARG A 598 -0.41 -35.55 -20.65
N PRO A 599 -0.44 -34.92 -21.84
CA PRO A 599 -1.44 -33.87 -22.11
C PRO A 599 -2.84 -34.49 -21.91
N VAL A 600 -3.65 -33.81 -21.10
CA VAL A 600 -5.06 -34.18 -20.91
C VAL A 600 -5.73 -34.02 -22.28
N ARG A 601 -6.03 -35.15 -22.96
CA ARG A 601 -6.87 -35.14 -24.18
C ARG A 601 -8.22 -34.51 -23.77
N LYS A 602 -8.49 -33.29 -24.24
CA LYS A 602 -9.85 -32.76 -24.19
C LYS A 602 -10.76 -33.78 -24.87
N LYS A 603 -11.71 -34.32 -24.13
CA LYS A 603 -12.77 -35.13 -24.74
C LYS A 603 -13.44 -34.28 -25.81
N PRO A 604 -13.52 -34.73 -27.08
CA PRO A 604 -14.31 -34.03 -28.09
C PRO A 604 -15.77 -34.08 -27.63
N GLY A 605 -16.38 -32.93 -27.33
CA GLY A 605 -17.83 -32.91 -27.10
C GLY A 605 -18.33 -32.21 -25.83
N GLN A 606 -17.60 -31.23 -25.25
CA GLN A 606 -18.26 -30.28 -24.37
C GLN A 606 -18.09 -28.89 -24.94
N ALA A 607 -18.99 -28.53 -25.86
CA ALA A 607 -19.23 -27.16 -26.25
C ALA A 607 -19.63 -26.38 -24.99
N SER A 608 -18.92 -25.30 -24.70
CA SER A 608 -19.25 -24.37 -23.63
C SER A 608 -20.67 -23.83 -23.87
N GLY A 609 -21.64 -24.40 -23.20
CA GLY A 609 -22.97 -23.84 -23.13
C GLY A 609 -22.89 -22.43 -22.52
N LYS A 610 -23.05 -21.40 -23.34
CA LYS A 610 -23.29 -20.04 -22.89
C LYS A 610 -24.52 -20.06 -21.99
N ARG A 611 -24.36 -19.96 -20.68
CA ARG A 611 -25.46 -19.61 -19.78
C ARG A 611 -25.96 -18.23 -20.17
N LYS A 612 -27.19 -18.18 -20.69
CA LYS A 612 -27.96 -16.95 -20.84
C LYS A 612 -28.22 -16.38 -19.43
N PRO A 613 -28.15 -15.07 -19.22
CA PRO A 613 -28.58 -14.49 -17.96
C PRO A 613 -30.07 -14.68 -17.82
N SER A 614 -30.51 -15.26 -16.73
CA SER A 614 -31.92 -15.27 -16.30
C SER A 614 -32.31 -13.84 -15.89
N LYS A 615 -33.51 -13.46 -16.35
CA LYS A 615 -34.16 -12.17 -16.10
C LYS A 615 -34.32 -11.83 -14.61
#